data_6791b12390d3db794d0dd754d96e5bb1
#
_entry.id   6791b12390d3db794d0dd754d96e5bb1
#
_cell.length_a   1.000
_cell.length_b   1.000
_cell.length_c   1.000
_cell.angle_alpha   90.00
_cell.angle_beta   90.00
_cell.angle_gamma   90.00
#
_symmetry.space_group_name_H-M   'P 1'
#
loop_
_entity.id
_entity.type
_entity.pdbx_description
1 polymer ?
#
loop_
_entity_poly.entity_id
_entity_poly.type
_entity_poly.pdbx_seq_one_letter_code
_entity_poly.pdbx_strand_id
1 'polypeptide(L)'
;MERSNWTSPVMGFILLGLSAHPKLEKTFFVLILLMYLVILLGNGVLILVTVSVSRLHTPMYFFLGNLSFLDICYTTSSVPLILDSFLTPRKTVPFSACAVQMFLSFAMGATECVLLGMMAFDRYVAICNPLRYPVVMSKAVYVPMAASSWAAGSTTAMVQTSLAMRLPFCGDNVINHFTCEILAVLKLACADISINVISMAVANVIFLGVPVLFIFISYIFILTTILRIPSAEGRKKAFSTCSAHLTVVVVFYGTILFMYGKTPNPTDPLGADKQXXXXXXXQISSSPSSMGWSTPMLQPHHL
;
A
#
# COMPACT_ATOMS: atom_id res chain seq x y z
N MET A 1 -40.67 -8.84 9.28
CA MET A 1 -39.32 -8.32 9.19
C MET A 1 -39.12 -7.20 10.20
N GLU A 2 -38.18 -7.37 11.07
CA GLU A 2 -37.98 -6.39 12.13
C GLU A 2 -37.34 -5.14 11.59
N ARG A 3 -37.90 -4.03 11.99
CA ARG A 3 -37.38 -2.72 11.62
C ARG A 3 -36.49 -2.11 12.67
N SER A 4 -36.23 -2.86 13.70
CA SER A 4 -35.40 -2.33 14.77
C SER A 4 -34.01 -1.96 14.30
N ASN A 5 -33.55 -2.57 13.24
CA ASN A 5 -32.21 -2.31 12.77
C ASN A 5 -32.07 -0.91 12.18
N TRP A 6 -33.17 -0.31 11.80
CA TRP A 6 -33.11 1.05 11.26
C TRP A 6 -32.84 2.08 12.34
N THR A 7 -33.29 1.81 13.52
CA THR A 7 -33.14 2.76 14.62
C THR A 7 -32.02 2.39 15.56
N SER A 8 -31.61 1.12 15.57
CA SER A 8 -30.55 0.67 16.44
C SER A 8 -29.24 0.64 15.68
N PRO A 9 -28.22 1.37 16.16
CA PRO A 9 -26.93 1.33 15.47
C PRO A 9 -26.29 -0.03 15.61
N VAL A 10 -25.63 -0.46 14.55
CA VAL A 10 -24.85 -1.68 14.60
C VAL A 10 -23.61 -1.41 15.46
N MET A 11 -23.39 -2.27 16.44
CA MET A 11 -22.30 -2.05 17.38
C MET A 11 -20.94 -2.40 16.82
N GLY A 12 -20.88 -3.23 15.80
CA GLY A 12 -19.62 -3.61 15.18
C GLY A 12 -19.85 -4.55 14.03
N PHE A 13 -18.75 -5.07 13.50
CA PHE A 13 -18.79 -5.99 12.36
C PHE A 13 -18.13 -7.30 12.74
N ILE A 14 -18.52 -8.36 12.04
CA ILE A 14 -18.00 -9.69 12.25
C ILE A 14 -17.12 -10.05 11.04
N LEU A 15 -15.87 -10.41 11.30
CA LEU A 15 -14.91 -10.77 10.26
C LEU A 15 -14.82 -12.29 10.18
N LEU A 16 -14.94 -12.83 8.98
CA LEU A 16 -14.89 -14.27 8.77
C LEU A 16 -13.51 -14.76 8.38
N GLY A 17 -12.93 -14.15 7.34
CA GLY A 17 -11.59 -14.51 6.92
C GLY A 17 -11.45 -15.98 6.57
N LEU A 18 -10.43 -16.63 7.16
CA LEU A 18 -10.12 -18.03 6.90
C LEU A 18 -10.78 -19.00 7.85
N SER A 19 -11.68 -18.54 8.69
CA SER A 19 -12.32 -19.42 9.67
C SER A 19 -13.09 -20.57 9.04
N ALA A 20 -13.38 -20.51 7.74
CA ALA A 20 -14.07 -21.57 7.04
C ALA A 20 -13.16 -22.76 6.70
N HIS A 21 -11.86 -22.63 6.89
CA HIS A 21 -10.91 -23.69 6.54
C HIS A 21 -10.03 -24.02 7.74
N PRO A 22 -10.58 -24.75 8.73
CA PRO A 22 -9.79 -24.97 9.95
C PRO A 22 -8.54 -25.80 9.76
N LYS A 23 -8.50 -26.65 8.76
CA LYS A 23 -7.31 -27.47 8.51
C LYS A 23 -6.12 -26.62 8.10
N LEU A 24 -6.36 -25.51 7.44
CA LEU A 24 -5.30 -24.63 6.98
C LEU A 24 -4.94 -23.53 7.96
N GLU A 25 -5.70 -23.39 9.03
CA GLU A 25 -5.51 -22.27 9.95
C GLU A 25 -4.13 -22.26 10.58
N LYS A 26 -3.67 -23.42 11.07
CA LYS A 26 -2.38 -23.48 11.72
C LYS A 26 -1.25 -23.14 10.76
N THR A 27 -1.32 -23.67 9.54
CA THR A 27 -0.30 -23.40 8.55
C THR A 27 -0.28 -21.92 8.19
N PHE A 28 -1.45 -21.33 7.95
CA PHE A 28 -1.52 -19.92 7.59
C PHE A 28 -1.14 -19.04 8.75
N PHE A 29 -1.47 -19.43 9.98
CA PHE A 29 -1.06 -18.65 11.14
C PHE A 29 0.46 -18.54 11.20
N VAL A 30 1.14 -19.68 11.07
CA VAL A 30 2.59 -19.69 11.14
C VAL A 30 3.20 -18.90 9.99
N LEU A 31 2.69 -19.11 8.76
CA LEU A 31 3.22 -18.41 7.60
C LEU A 31 3.04 -16.91 7.72
N ILE A 32 1.85 -16.47 8.13
CA ILE A 32 1.58 -15.04 8.24
C ILE A 32 2.41 -14.43 9.35
N LEU A 33 2.58 -15.14 10.46
CA LEU A 33 3.42 -14.64 11.54
C LEU A 33 4.86 -14.48 11.08
N LEU A 34 5.39 -15.48 10.37
CA LEU A 34 6.75 -15.39 9.85
C LEU A 34 6.89 -14.24 8.86
N MET A 35 5.91 -14.07 7.97
CA MET A 35 5.93 -12.96 7.04
C MET A 35 5.92 -11.61 7.76
N TYR A 36 5.10 -11.51 8.80
CA TYR A 36 5.03 -10.28 9.57
C TYR A 36 6.37 -9.96 10.24
N LEU A 37 7.00 -10.98 10.83
CA LEU A 37 8.30 -10.77 11.46
C LEU A 37 9.36 -10.37 10.44
N VAL A 38 9.34 -10.98 9.26
CA VAL A 38 10.28 -10.61 8.21
C VAL A 38 10.07 -9.15 7.78
N ILE A 39 8.83 -8.74 7.62
CA ILE A 39 8.54 -7.37 7.22
C ILE A 39 8.99 -6.38 8.29
N LEU A 40 8.69 -6.67 9.56
CA LEU A 40 9.10 -5.78 10.64
C LEU A 40 10.61 -5.68 10.73
N LEU A 41 11.28 -6.82 10.69
CA LEU A 41 12.72 -6.84 10.86
C LEU A 41 13.42 -6.18 9.68
N GLY A 42 13.03 -6.55 8.47
CA GLY A 42 13.67 -6.01 7.28
C GLY A 42 13.47 -4.52 7.13
N ASN A 43 12.24 -4.05 7.29
CA ASN A 43 11.97 -2.63 7.15
C ASN A 43 12.53 -1.83 8.31
N GLY A 44 12.52 -2.40 9.51
CA GLY A 44 13.13 -1.73 10.65
C GLY A 44 14.62 -1.54 10.45
N VAL A 45 15.30 -2.58 9.95
CA VAL A 45 16.74 -2.47 9.68
C VAL A 45 16.99 -1.44 8.58
N LEU A 46 16.17 -1.45 7.53
CA LEU A 46 16.37 -0.48 6.46
C LEU A 46 16.20 0.94 6.95
N ILE A 47 15.18 1.21 7.77
CA ILE A 47 15.00 2.55 8.31
C ILE A 47 16.18 2.93 9.19
N LEU A 48 16.61 2.02 10.05
CA LEU A 48 17.74 2.30 10.94
C LEU A 48 19.00 2.62 10.15
N VAL A 49 19.29 1.84 9.12
CA VAL A 49 20.47 2.06 8.30
C VAL A 49 20.39 3.38 7.55
N THR A 50 19.25 3.69 6.96
CA THR A 50 19.14 4.94 6.19
C THR A 50 19.21 6.17 7.08
N VAL A 51 18.76 6.06 8.32
CA VAL A 51 18.84 7.18 9.25
C VAL A 51 20.27 7.34 9.80
N SER A 52 20.94 6.21 10.07
CA SER A 52 22.22 6.24 10.76
C SER A 52 23.41 6.51 9.84
N VAL A 53 23.36 6.03 8.61
CA VAL A 53 24.50 6.13 7.70
C VAL A 53 24.35 7.42 6.87
N SER A 54 25.28 8.36 7.03
CA SER A 54 25.12 9.68 6.42
C SER A 54 25.23 9.64 4.89
N ARG A 55 26.00 8.71 4.33
CA ARG A 55 26.10 8.63 2.87
C ARG A 55 24.79 8.17 2.21
N LEU A 56 23.86 7.65 2.98
CA LEU A 56 22.57 7.24 2.47
C LEU A 56 21.51 8.34 2.60
N HIS A 57 21.91 9.54 2.99
CA HIS A 57 20.97 10.65 3.10
C HIS A 57 20.74 11.27 1.72
N THR A 58 20.05 10.56 0.87
CA THR A 58 19.69 10.96 -0.47
C THR A 58 18.18 10.96 -0.61
N PRO A 59 17.66 11.63 -1.65
CA PRO A 59 16.20 11.63 -1.82
C PRO A 59 15.63 10.22 -1.97
N MET A 60 16.30 9.37 -2.75
CA MET A 60 15.77 8.03 -2.98
C MET A 60 15.71 7.22 -1.70
N TYR A 61 16.76 7.28 -0.88
CA TYR A 61 16.74 6.55 0.39
C TYR A 61 15.75 7.15 1.37
N PHE A 62 15.55 8.46 1.31
CA PHE A 62 14.52 9.08 2.13
C PHE A 62 13.13 8.54 1.77
N PHE A 63 12.85 8.49 0.48
CA PHE A 63 11.56 7.94 0.03
C PHE A 63 11.44 6.46 0.38
N LEU A 64 12.52 5.71 0.24
CA LEU A 64 12.49 4.29 0.62
C LEU A 64 12.23 4.11 2.10
N GLY A 65 12.80 4.98 2.93
CA GLY A 65 12.51 4.93 4.35
C GLY A 65 11.05 5.19 4.64
N ASN A 66 10.44 6.12 3.91
CA ASN A 66 9.02 6.37 4.04
C ASN A 66 8.20 5.15 3.62
N LEU A 67 8.59 4.50 2.54
CA LEU A 67 7.89 3.28 2.11
C LEU A 67 8.03 2.18 3.15
N SER A 68 9.22 2.04 3.74
CA SER A 68 9.42 1.04 4.79
C SER A 68 8.55 1.32 5.99
N PHE A 69 8.46 2.59 6.38
CA PHE A 69 7.60 2.95 7.50
C PHE A 69 6.13 2.66 7.18
N LEU A 70 5.72 2.93 5.95
CA LEU A 70 4.37 2.57 5.52
C LEU A 70 4.12 1.08 5.64
N ASP A 71 5.08 0.28 5.20
CA ASP A 71 4.92 -1.17 5.29
C ASP A 71 4.75 -1.62 6.73
N ILE A 72 5.55 -1.07 7.63
CA ILE A 72 5.44 -1.42 9.04
C ILE A 72 4.08 -1.01 9.58
N CYS A 73 3.65 0.20 9.28
CA CYS A 73 2.37 0.68 9.78
C CYS A 73 1.21 -0.13 9.23
N TYR A 74 1.23 -0.41 7.93
CA TYR A 74 0.14 -1.14 7.32
C TYR A 74 0.05 -2.56 7.86
N THR A 75 1.18 -3.26 7.93
CA THR A 75 1.15 -4.63 8.42
C THR A 75 0.82 -4.67 9.91
N THR A 76 1.29 -3.70 10.68
CA THR A 76 0.97 -3.68 12.10
C THR A 76 -0.51 -3.39 12.34
N SER A 77 -1.14 -2.65 11.46
CA SER A 77 -2.57 -2.39 11.59
C SER A 77 -3.42 -3.57 11.14
N SER A 78 -2.90 -4.44 10.29
CA SER A 78 -3.68 -5.50 9.66
C SER A 78 -3.35 -6.89 10.18
N VAL A 79 -2.07 -7.23 10.28
CA VAL A 79 -1.66 -8.60 10.53
C VAL A 79 -2.07 -9.10 11.92
N PRO A 80 -1.89 -8.33 13.01
CA PRO A 80 -2.34 -8.84 14.30
C PRO A 80 -3.83 -9.17 14.33
N LEU A 81 -4.64 -8.41 13.62
CA LEU A 81 -6.06 -8.69 13.52
C LEU A 81 -6.30 -9.99 12.77
N ILE A 82 -5.55 -10.21 11.70
CA ILE A 82 -5.67 -11.45 10.94
C ILE A 82 -5.25 -12.64 11.80
N LEU A 83 -4.14 -12.51 12.52
CA LEU A 83 -3.67 -13.60 13.38
C LEU A 83 -4.67 -13.91 14.50
N ASP A 84 -5.26 -12.86 15.06
CA ASP A 84 -6.25 -13.06 16.11
C ASP A 84 -7.49 -13.76 15.57
N SER A 85 -7.82 -13.56 14.31
CA SER A 85 -8.99 -14.19 13.71
C SER A 85 -8.83 -15.71 13.61
N PHE A 86 -7.60 -16.20 13.55
CA PHE A 86 -7.35 -17.65 13.56
C PHE A 86 -7.56 -18.27 14.92
N LEU A 87 -7.44 -17.49 15.98
CA LEU A 87 -7.63 -17.99 17.33
C LEU A 87 -9.08 -17.87 17.78
N THR A 88 -9.83 -16.98 17.17
CA THR A 88 -11.24 -16.73 17.51
C THR A 88 -12.10 -17.03 16.28
N PRO A 89 -13.04 -17.96 16.37
CA PRO A 89 -13.80 -18.37 15.16
C PRO A 89 -14.55 -17.24 14.50
N ARG A 90 -15.17 -16.36 15.28
CA ARG A 90 -15.89 -15.21 14.73
C ARG A 90 -15.46 -13.98 15.51
N LYS A 91 -14.72 -13.15 14.86
CA LYS A 91 -14.21 -11.96 15.51
C LYS A 91 -15.14 -10.79 15.31
N THR A 92 -15.54 -10.19 16.42
CA THR A 92 -16.36 -8.99 16.40
C THR A 92 -15.47 -7.77 16.57
N VAL A 93 -15.61 -6.82 15.65
CA VAL A 93 -14.80 -5.62 15.67
C VAL A 93 -15.71 -4.42 15.87
N PRO A 94 -15.44 -3.58 16.88
CA PRO A 94 -16.27 -2.38 17.08
C PRO A 94 -16.15 -1.41 15.92
N PHE A 95 -17.15 -0.54 15.80
CA PHE A 95 -17.15 0.46 14.74
C PHE A 95 -15.90 1.32 14.76
N SER A 96 -15.48 1.76 15.95
CA SER A 96 -14.33 2.64 16.03
C SER A 96 -13.07 1.95 15.53
N ALA A 97 -12.87 0.69 15.89
CA ALA A 97 -11.71 -0.05 15.42
C ALA A 97 -11.76 -0.26 13.92
N CYS A 98 -12.94 -0.57 13.40
CA CYS A 98 -13.10 -0.75 11.97
C CYS A 98 -12.84 0.55 11.22
N ALA A 99 -13.33 1.67 11.75
CA ALA A 99 -13.08 2.97 11.14
C ALA A 99 -11.59 3.30 11.11
N VAL A 100 -10.89 3.03 12.20
CA VAL A 100 -9.45 3.28 12.24
C VAL A 100 -8.73 2.42 11.21
N GLN A 101 -9.12 1.16 11.09
CA GLN A 101 -8.47 0.28 10.12
C GLN A 101 -8.74 0.71 8.70
N MET A 102 -9.98 1.11 8.39
CA MET A 102 -10.28 1.62 7.05
C MET A 102 -9.47 2.86 6.73
N PHE A 103 -9.38 3.76 7.70
CA PHE A 103 -8.61 4.98 7.52
C PHE A 103 -7.15 4.65 7.25
N LEU A 104 -6.55 3.82 8.08
CA LEU A 104 -5.13 3.49 7.92
C LEU A 104 -4.86 2.79 6.62
N SER A 105 -5.70 1.83 6.24
CA SER A 105 -5.49 1.11 4.98
C SER A 105 -5.55 2.04 3.79
N PHE A 106 -6.54 2.91 3.75
CA PHE A 106 -6.68 3.81 2.62
C PHE A 106 -5.58 4.87 2.62
N ALA A 107 -5.27 5.42 3.79
CA ALA A 107 -4.24 6.45 3.87
C ALA A 107 -2.89 5.91 3.40
N MET A 108 -2.55 4.70 3.85
CA MET A 108 -1.26 4.14 3.50
C MET A 108 -1.17 3.76 2.04
N GLY A 109 -2.26 3.20 1.50
CA GLY A 109 -2.28 2.89 0.08
C GLY A 109 -2.14 4.11 -0.79
N ALA A 110 -2.90 5.16 -0.48
CA ALA A 110 -2.83 6.40 -1.24
C ALA A 110 -1.47 7.06 -1.10
N THR A 111 -0.91 7.08 0.10
CA THR A 111 0.40 7.66 0.31
C THR A 111 1.47 6.91 -0.49
N GLU A 112 1.38 5.59 -0.51
CA GLU A 112 2.34 4.80 -1.28
C GLU A 112 2.27 5.12 -2.76
N CYS A 113 1.07 5.29 -3.30
CA CYS A 113 0.91 5.65 -4.70
C CYS A 113 1.59 6.97 -5.02
N VAL A 114 1.38 7.97 -4.18
CA VAL A 114 1.99 9.28 -4.41
C VAL A 114 3.50 9.21 -4.25
N LEU A 115 3.98 8.49 -3.25
CA LEU A 115 5.42 8.34 -3.06
C LEU A 115 6.08 7.69 -4.27
N LEU A 116 5.44 6.67 -4.83
CA LEU A 116 6.02 6.02 -6.01
C LEU A 116 6.09 6.98 -7.19
N GLY A 117 5.10 7.85 -7.33
CA GLY A 117 5.17 8.89 -8.35
C GLY A 117 6.29 9.87 -8.11
N MET A 118 6.50 10.26 -6.85
CA MET A 118 7.59 11.17 -6.53
C MET A 118 8.96 10.52 -6.73
N MET A 119 9.05 9.23 -6.46
CA MET A 119 10.29 8.50 -6.75
C MET A 119 10.57 8.45 -8.26
N ALA A 120 9.51 8.35 -9.07
CA ALA A 120 9.68 8.42 -10.51
C ALA A 120 10.23 9.77 -10.94
N PHE A 121 9.73 10.85 -10.34
CA PHE A 121 10.27 12.17 -10.62
C PHE A 121 11.73 12.25 -10.22
N ASP A 122 12.08 11.71 -9.06
CA ASP A 122 13.46 11.68 -8.63
C ASP A 122 14.35 10.95 -9.64
N ARG A 123 13.91 9.80 -10.11
CA ARG A 123 14.71 9.06 -11.10
C ARG A 123 14.78 9.80 -12.42
N TYR A 124 13.70 10.45 -12.80
CA TYR A 124 13.70 11.23 -14.04
C TYR A 124 14.76 12.34 -13.96
N VAL A 125 14.78 13.09 -12.87
CA VAL A 125 15.75 14.16 -12.75
C VAL A 125 17.17 13.61 -12.68
N ALA A 126 17.35 12.51 -11.94
CA ALA A 126 18.70 11.94 -11.80
C ALA A 126 19.27 11.45 -13.12
N ILE A 127 18.43 10.89 -13.99
CA ILE A 127 18.89 10.34 -15.26
C ILE A 127 18.91 11.38 -16.36
N CYS A 128 17.84 12.16 -16.47
CA CYS A 128 17.67 13.07 -17.61
C CYS A 128 18.27 14.45 -17.37
N ASN A 129 18.52 14.82 -16.12
CA ASN A 129 19.07 16.12 -15.81
C ASN A 129 20.06 16.00 -14.65
N PRO A 130 21.12 15.20 -14.82
CA PRO A 130 22.00 14.90 -13.68
C PRO A 130 22.77 16.08 -13.13
N LEU A 131 23.07 17.05 -13.97
CA LEU A 131 23.81 18.22 -13.49
C LEU A 131 23.00 19.08 -12.55
N ARG A 132 21.69 19.10 -12.71
CA ARG A 132 20.82 19.88 -11.84
C ARG A 132 20.18 19.05 -10.74
N TYR A 133 20.46 17.76 -10.73
CA TYR A 133 19.82 16.88 -9.75
C TYR A 133 20.02 17.33 -8.30
N PRO A 134 21.24 17.68 -7.86
CA PRO A 134 21.40 18.09 -6.46
C PRO A 134 20.62 19.34 -6.11
N VAL A 135 20.41 20.25 -7.06
CA VAL A 135 19.64 21.46 -6.81
C VAL A 135 18.15 21.18 -6.83
N VAL A 136 17.69 20.44 -7.86
CA VAL A 136 16.26 20.16 -8.03
C VAL A 136 15.73 19.29 -6.91
N MET A 137 16.51 18.28 -6.50
CA MET A 137 16.11 17.37 -5.46
C MET A 137 16.89 17.60 -4.17
N SER A 138 16.98 18.84 -3.76
CA SER A 138 17.59 19.17 -2.49
C SER A 138 16.67 18.78 -1.33
N LYS A 139 17.23 18.77 -0.14
CA LYS A 139 16.46 18.39 1.05
C LYS A 139 15.26 19.32 1.26
N ALA A 140 15.41 20.61 0.90
CA ALA A 140 14.30 21.53 0.99
C ALA A 140 13.16 21.19 0.04
N VAL A 141 13.41 20.33 -0.95
CA VAL A 141 12.39 19.91 -1.90
C VAL A 141 11.85 18.52 -1.53
N TYR A 142 12.74 17.55 -1.30
CA TYR A 142 12.22 16.17 -1.17
C TYR A 142 11.56 15.92 0.17
N VAL A 143 11.93 16.64 1.24
CA VAL A 143 11.22 16.44 2.51
C VAL A 143 9.77 16.95 2.42
N PRO A 144 9.51 18.16 1.89
CA PRO A 144 8.11 18.54 1.68
C PRO A 144 7.36 17.64 0.70
N MET A 145 8.05 17.09 -0.28
CA MET A 145 7.39 16.14 -1.19
C MET A 145 6.83 14.94 -0.42
N ALA A 146 7.65 14.36 0.45
CA ALA A 146 7.19 13.24 1.25
C ALA A 146 6.07 13.66 2.19
N ALA A 147 6.22 14.81 2.84
CA ALA A 147 5.18 15.30 3.74
C ALA A 147 3.87 15.53 2.98
N SER A 148 3.94 16.03 1.77
CA SER A 148 2.75 16.23 0.95
C SER A 148 2.08 14.92 0.61
N SER A 149 2.89 13.89 0.36
CA SER A 149 2.33 12.56 0.10
C SER A 149 1.51 12.05 1.28
N TRP A 150 2.07 12.17 2.47
CA TRP A 150 1.36 11.75 3.68
C TRP A 150 0.10 12.57 3.91
N ALA A 151 0.19 13.89 3.68
CA ALA A 151 -0.96 14.77 3.85
C ALA A 151 -2.08 14.42 2.88
N ALA A 152 -1.72 14.20 1.61
CA ALA A 152 -2.72 13.86 0.61
C ALA A 152 -3.38 12.52 0.91
N GLY A 153 -2.59 11.52 1.28
CA GLY A 153 -3.14 10.22 1.61
C GLY A 153 -4.04 10.27 2.82
N SER A 154 -3.62 11.00 3.86
CA SER A 154 -4.44 11.11 5.07
C SER A 154 -5.73 11.86 4.81
N THR A 155 -5.67 12.93 4.02
CA THR A 155 -6.86 13.72 3.74
C THR A 155 -7.90 12.90 2.99
N THR A 156 -7.47 12.20 1.93
CA THR A 156 -8.43 11.40 1.18
C THR A 156 -8.99 10.25 2.02
N ALA A 157 -8.14 9.66 2.87
CA ALA A 157 -8.63 8.59 3.75
C ALA A 157 -9.66 9.12 4.75
N MET A 158 -9.44 10.32 5.27
CA MET A 158 -10.41 10.93 6.18
C MET A 158 -11.75 11.12 5.48
N VAL A 159 -11.72 11.61 4.24
CA VAL A 159 -12.94 11.82 3.50
C VAL A 159 -13.66 10.49 3.25
N GLN A 160 -12.94 9.48 2.78
CA GLN A 160 -13.58 8.21 2.44
C GLN A 160 -14.13 7.51 3.68
N THR A 161 -13.36 7.52 4.76
CA THR A 161 -13.80 6.86 5.99
C THR A 161 -15.00 7.57 6.60
N SER A 162 -14.97 8.91 6.61
CA SER A 162 -16.10 9.66 7.16
C SER A 162 -17.37 9.40 6.36
N LEU A 163 -17.26 9.39 5.05
CA LEU A 163 -18.42 9.11 4.21
C LEU A 163 -18.95 7.71 4.42
N ALA A 164 -18.07 6.75 4.66
CA ALA A 164 -18.51 5.38 4.89
C ALA A 164 -19.15 5.21 6.26
N MET A 165 -18.57 5.81 7.29
CA MET A 165 -19.03 5.57 8.65
C MET A 165 -20.28 6.35 9.02
N ARG A 166 -20.68 7.33 8.22
CA ARG A 166 -21.93 8.03 8.48
C ARG A 166 -23.14 7.30 7.93
N LEU A 167 -22.92 6.21 7.18
CA LEU A 167 -24.01 5.45 6.61
C LEU A 167 -24.70 4.58 7.65
N PRO A 168 -26.00 4.38 7.54
CA PRO A 168 -26.67 3.41 8.41
C PRO A 168 -26.41 1.99 7.93
N PHE A 169 -26.12 1.13 8.86
CA PHE A 169 -25.91 -0.29 8.58
C PHE A 169 -27.00 -1.08 9.28
N CYS A 170 -27.64 -1.98 8.55
CA CYS A 170 -28.71 -2.77 9.08
C CYS A 170 -28.64 -4.16 8.50
N GLY A 171 -29.31 -5.08 9.18
CA GLY A 171 -29.31 -6.47 8.75
C GLY A 171 -28.03 -7.16 9.14
N ASP A 172 -27.54 -7.96 8.22
CA ASP A 172 -26.36 -8.80 8.45
C ASP A 172 -25.10 -7.92 8.49
N ASN A 173 -24.32 -8.03 9.56
CA ASN A 173 -23.11 -7.25 9.70
C ASN A 173 -21.85 -8.09 9.56
N VAL A 174 -21.90 -9.07 8.67
CA VAL A 174 -20.78 -9.99 8.44
C VAL A 174 -19.96 -9.53 7.25
N ILE A 175 -18.67 -9.40 7.46
CA ILE A 175 -17.72 -9.05 6.41
C ILE A 175 -16.90 -10.28 6.07
N ASN A 176 -16.95 -10.69 4.79
CA ASN A 176 -16.20 -11.86 4.33
C ASN A 176 -14.78 -11.45 3.93
N HIS A 177 -14.04 -10.92 4.91
CA HIS A 177 -12.69 -10.45 4.73
C HIS A 177 -11.93 -10.60 6.03
N PHE A 178 -10.62 -10.53 5.94
CA PHE A 178 -9.79 -10.59 7.15
C PHE A 178 -9.80 -9.28 7.93
N THR A 179 -10.04 -8.19 7.25
CA THR A 179 -9.97 -6.86 7.84
C THR A 179 -11.14 -6.02 7.35
N CYS A 180 -11.34 -4.88 7.99
CA CYS A 180 -12.35 -3.92 7.56
C CYS A 180 -11.83 -3.16 6.35
N GLU A 181 -12.50 -3.30 5.23
CA GLU A 181 -12.19 -2.55 4.02
C GLU A 181 -13.41 -1.75 3.61
N ILE A 182 -13.17 -0.57 3.03
CA ILE A 182 -14.26 0.34 2.72
C ILE A 182 -15.28 -0.29 1.78
N LEU A 183 -14.83 -0.96 0.72
CA LEU A 183 -15.77 -1.55 -0.22
C LEU A 183 -16.61 -2.65 0.42
N ALA A 184 -16.00 -3.45 1.30
CA ALA A 184 -16.76 -4.50 1.99
C ALA A 184 -17.76 -3.90 2.96
N VAL A 185 -17.38 -2.81 3.63
CA VAL A 185 -18.28 -2.15 4.57
C VAL A 185 -19.44 -1.49 3.84
N LEU A 186 -19.17 -0.86 2.68
CA LEU A 186 -20.23 -0.21 1.92
C LEU A 186 -21.32 -1.16 1.48
N LYS A 187 -20.99 -2.42 1.26
CA LYS A 187 -22.00 -3.40 0.85
C LYS A 187 -23.02 -3.68 1.96
N LEU A 188 -22.71 -3.33 3.18
CA LEU A 188 -23.61 -3.57 4.31
C LEU A 188 -24.51 -2.39 4.61
N ALA A 189 -24.32 -1.27 3.92
CA ALA A 189 -25.13 -0.09 4.14
C ALA A 189 -26.55 -0.28 3.61
N CYS A 190 -27.52 0.28 4.31
CA CYS A 190 -28.91 0.24 3.90
C CYS A 190 -29.42 1.59 3.46
N ALA A 191 -28.52 2.39 2.88
CA ALA A 191 -28.86 3.71 2.35
C ALA A 191 -28.18 3.86 0.99
N ASP A 192 -28.47 4.99 0.35
CA ASP A 192 -27.88 5.30 -0.94
C ASP A 192 -26.37 5.55 -0.79
N ILE A 193 -25.57 4.80 -1.50
CA ILE A 193 -24.12 4.92 -1.44
C ILE A 193 -23.54 5.57 -2.69
N SER A 194 -24.37 6.31 -3.45
CA SER A 194 -23.91 6.91 -4.70
C SER A 194 -22.74 7.86 -4.47
N ILE A 195 -22.82 8.70 -3.43
CA ILE A 195 -21.74 9.64 -3.14
C ILE A 195 -20.46 8.89 -2.78
N ASN A 196 -20.60 7.82 -2.00
CA ASN A 196 -19.44 7.01 -1.65
C ASN A 196 -18.77 6.40 -2.87
N VAL A 197 -19.57 5.87 -3.79
CA VAL A 197 -19.02 5.26 -4.99
C VAL A 197 -18.34 6.30 -5.87
N ILE A 198 -18.98 7.46 -6.03
CA ILE A 198 -18.38 8.53 -6.84
C ILE A 198 -17.07 9.02 -6.20
N SER A 199 -17.08 9.21 -4.90
CA SER A 199 -15.88 9.66 -4.20
C SER A 199 -14.75 8.65 -4.34
N MET A 200 -15.06 7.35 -4.22
CA MET A 200 -14.04 6.32 -4.41
C MET A 200 -13.51 6.30 -5.84
N ALA A 201 -14.39 6.50 -6.81
CA ALA A 201 -13.95 6.53 -8.20
C ALA A 201 -13.01 7.70 -8.45
N VAL A 202 -13.34 8.86 -7.91
CA VAL A 202 -12.49 10.04 -8.05
C VAL A 202 -11.14 9.80 -7.37
N ALA A 203 -11.16 9.23 -6.17
CA ALA A 203 -9.92 8.95 -5.46
C ALA A 203 -9.06 7.94 -6.23
N ASN A 204 -9.68 6.93 -6.82
CA ASN A 204 -8.93 5.96 -7.62
C ASN A 204 -8.27 6.61 -8.83
N VAL A 205 -8.99 7.51 -9.51
CA VAL A 205 -8.38 8.20 -10.64
C VAL A 205 -7.20 9.04 -10.18
N ILE A 206 -7.35 9.76 -9.07
CA ILE A 206 -6.29 10.65 -8.60
C ILE A 206 -5.09 9.86 -8.08
N PHE A 207 -5.32 8.82 -7.28
CA PHE A 207 -4.22 8.14 -6.60
C PHE A 207 -3.70 6.91 -7.32
N LEU A 208 -4.51 6.27 -8.16
CA LEU A 208 -4.01 5.16 -8.97
C LEU A 208 -3.70 5.58 -10.38
N GLY A 209 -4.61 6.31 -11.01
CA GLY A 209 -4.44 6.65 -12.41
C GLY A 209 -3.39 7.69 -12.68
N VAL A 210 -3.44 8.81 -11.98
CA VAL A 210 -2.50 9.90 -12.25
C VAL A 210 -1.05 9.49 -11.93
N PRO A 211 -0.76 8.88 -10.77
CA PRO A 211 0.63 8.45 -10.53
C PRO A 211 1.11 7.40 -11.53
N VAL A 212 0.26 6.46 -11.91
CA VAL A 212 0.68 5.45 -12.89
C VAL A 212 1.02 6.11 -14.22
N LEU A 213 0.19 7.02 -14.67
CA LEU A 213 0.47 7.74 -15.91
C LEU A 213 1.75 8.53 -15.80
N PHE A 214 1.94 9.21 -14.69
CA PHE A 214 3.15 9.99 -14.48
C PHE A 214 4.39 9.10 -14.47
N ILE A 215 4.31 7.96 -13.80
CA ILE A 215 5.43 7.00 -13.78
C ILE A 215 5.72 6.50 -15.19
N PHE A 216 4.69 6.15 -15.93
CA PHE A 216 4.85 5.65 -17.28
C PHE A 216 5.53 6.67 -18.17
N ILE A 217 5.07 7.92 -18.13
CA ILE A 217 5.66 8.97 -18.94
C ILE A 217 7.11 9.22 -18.50
N SER A 218 7.36 9.23 -17.19
CA SER A 218 8.71 9.44 -16.70
C SER A 218 9.67 8.36 -17.24
N TYR A 219 9.21 7.11 -17.27
CA TYR A 219 10.08 6.04 -17.72
C TYR A 219 10.24 6.02 -19.23
N ILE A 220 9.30 6.56 -19.97
CA ILE A 220 9.55 6.76 -21.40
C ILE A 220 10.75 7.67 -21.60
N PHE A 221 10.78 8.79 -20.89
CA PHE A 221 11.92 9.72 -20.98
C PHE A 221 13.20 9.10 -20.42
N ILE A 222 13.08 8.39 -19.31
CA ILE A 222 14.26 7.77 -18.68
C ILE A 222 14.89 6.74 -19.64
N LEU A 223 14.08 5.85 -20.19
CA LEU A 223 14.60 4.81 -21.07
C LEU A 223 15.15 5.39 -22.37
N THR A 224 14.49 6.42 -22.90
CA THR A 224 15.01 7.08 -24.08
C THR A 224 16.40 7.68 -23.79
N THR A 225 16.55 8.31 -22.64
CA THR A 225 17.84 8.90 -22.27
C THR A 225 18.89 7.83 -22.06
N ILE A 226 18.53 6.72 -21.41
CA ILE A 226 19.48 5.63 -21.18
C ILE A 226 19.96 5.06 -22.50
N LEU A 227 19.05 4.86 -23.46
CA LEU A 227 19.44 4.30 -24.75
C LEU A 227 20.36 5.21 -25.53
N ARG A 228 20.39 6.49 -25.22
CA ARG A 228 21.29 7.43 -25.89
C ARG A 228 22.68 7.46 -25.28
N ILE A 229 22.90 6.80 -24.15
CA ILE A 229 24.22 6.72 -23.55
C ILE A 229 25.12 5.87 -24.45
N PRO A 230 26.32 6.40 -24.83
CA PRO A 230 27.11 5.69 -25.82
C PRO A 230 27.72 4.38 -25.34
N SER A 231 28.11 4.29 -24.08
CA SER A 231 28.77 3.06 -23.61
C SER A 231 27.74 2.10 -23.03
N ALA A 232 27.98 0.80 -23.30
CA ALA A 232 27.11 -0.24 -22.76
C ALA A 232 27.18 -0.27 -21.24
N GLU A 233 28.35 -0.02 -20.69
CA GLU A 233 28.53 -0.03 -19.25
C GLU A 233 27.78 1.12 -18.60
N GLY A 234 27.79 2.30 -19.23
CA GLY A 234 27.02 3.42 -18.72
C GLY A 234 25.52 3.16 -18.75
N ARG A 235 25.05 2.54 -19.85
CA ARG A 235 23.64 2.19 -19.94
C ARG A 235 23.25 1.20 -18.85
N LYS A 236 24.09 0.21 -18.60
CA LYS A 236 23.80 -0.78 -17.56
C LYS A 236 23.75 -0.15 -16.19
N LYS A 237 24.70 0.77 -15.91
CA LYS A 237 24.73 1.44 -14.64
C LYS A 237 23.49 2.34 -14.44
N ALA A 238 23.12 3.09 -15.47
CA ALA A 238 21.93 3.95 -15.36
C ALA A 238 20.68 3.12 -15.17
N PHE A 239 20.55 2.02 -15.91
CA PHE A 239 19.38 1.16 -15.75
C PHE A 239 19.31 0.55 -14.37
N SER A 240 20.45 0.16 -13.81
CA SER A 240 20.46 -0.48 -12.51
C SER A 240 20.04 0.46 -11.39
N THR A 241 20.28 1.78 -11.56
CA THR A 241 19.81 2.73 -10.53
C THR A 241 18.30 2.91 -10.56
N CYS A 242 17.65 2.53 -11.65
CA CYS A 242 16.21 2.63 -11.77
C CYS A 242 15.50 1.30 -11.54
N SER A 243 16.22 0.19 -11.61
CA SER A 243 15.57 -1.12 -11.64
C SER A 243 14.84 -1.43 -10.33
N ALA A 244 15.38 -1.00 -9.20
CA ALA A 244 14.73 -1.25 -7.92
C ALA A 244 13.40 -0.53 -7.83
N HIS A 245 13.37 0.74 -8.22
CA HIS A 245 12.11 1.49 -8.22
C HIS A 245 11.11 0.87 -9.18
N LEU A 246 11.58 0.49 -10.37
CA LEU A 246 10.70 -0.12 -11.35
C LEU A 246 10.13 -1.44 -10.82
N THR A 247 10.95 -2.22 -10.13
CA THR A 247 10.49 -3.46 -9.54
C THR A 247 9.38 -3.22 -8.52
N VAL A 248 9.59 -2.24 -7.64
CA VAL A 248 8.57 -1.91 -6.65
C VAL A 248 7.27 -1.47 -7.33
N VAL A 249 7.38 -0.64 -8.36
CA VAL A 249 6.20 -0.16 -9.08
C VAL A 249 5.44 -1.33 -9.71
N VAL A 250 6.17 -2.22 -10.38
CA VAL A 250 5.53 -3.36 -11.04
C VAL A 250 4.85 -4.26 -10.02
N VAL A 251 5.54 -4.57 -8.92
CA VAL A 251 4.96 -5.44 -7.90
C VAL A 251 3.76 -4.79 -7.23
N PHE A 252 3.88 -3.50 -6.89
CA PHE A 252 2.80 -2.81 -6.20
C PHE A 252 1.54 -2.75 -7.07
N TYR A 253 1.67 -2.26 -8.29
CA TYR A 253 0.52 -2.11 -9.17
C TYR A 253 0.04 -3.45 -9.71
N GLY A 254 0.97 -4.39 -9.91
CA GLY A 254 0.58 -5.74 -10.28
C GLY A 254 -0.24 -6.42 -9.22
N THR A 255 0.16 -6.24 -7.96
CA THR A 255 -0.61 -6.79 -6.85
C THR A 255 -2.00 -6.17 -6.78
N ILE A 256 -2.09 -4.85 -6.97
CA ILE A 256 -3.38 -4.18 -6.95
C ILE A 256 -4.28 -4.72 -8.07
N LEU A 257 -3.73 -4.88 -9.26
CA LEU A 257 -4.50 -5.42 -10.38
C LEU A 257 -4.96 -6.85 -10.11
N PHE A 258 -4.09 -7.65 -9.52
CA PHE A 258 -4.45 -9.02 -9.20
C PHE A 258 -5.57 -9.07 -8.17
N MET A 259 -5.49 -8.24 -7.13
CA MET A 259 -6.49 -8.28 -6.06
C MET A 259 -7.82 -7.68 -6.48
N TYR A 260 -7.81 -6.62 -7.28
CA TYR A 260 -9.03 -5.93 -7.64
C TYR A 260 -9.51 -6.24 -9.05
N GLY A 261 -8.69 -6.94 -9.84
CA GLY A 261 -9.10 -7.36 -11.16
C GLY A 261 -10.11 -8.49 -11.16
N LYS A 262 -10.12 -9.27 -10.09
CA LYS A 262 -11.11 -10.34 -9.91
C LYS A 262 -12.09 -9.92 -8.85
N THR A 263 -13.36 -9.85 -9.21
CA THR A 263 -14.40 -9.59 -8.23
C THR A 263 -14.59 -10.84 -7.36
N PRO A 264 -14.28 -10.75 -6.06
CA PRO A 264 -14.41 -11.93 -5.23
C PRO A 264 -15.87 -12.35 -5.07
N ASN A 265 -16.09 -13.67 -5.16
CA ASN A 265 -17.40 -14.22 -4.89
C ASN A 265 -17.58 -14.24 -3.37
N PRO A 266 -18.58 -13.54 -2.83
CA PRO A 266 -18.72 -13.51 -1.37
C PRO A 266 -18.99 -14.88 -0.75
N THR A 267 -19.49 -15.83 -1.54
CA THR A 267 -19.74 -17.17 -1.03
C THR A 267 -18.57 -18.12 -1.25
N ASP A 268 -17.48 -17.62 -1.82
CA ASP A 268 -16.32 -18.45 -2.13
C ASP A 268 -15.23 -18.19 -1.10
N PRO A 269 -15.02 -19.09 -0.14
CA PRO A 269 -13.95 -18.89 0.84
C PRO A 269 -12.55 -18.90 0.22
N LEU A 270 -12.39 -19.61 -0.91
CA LEU A 270 -11.10 -19.64 -1.57
C LEU A 270 -10.73 -18.27 -2.13
N GLY A 271 -11.73 -17.49 -2.51
CA GLY A 271 -11.46 -16.13 -2.95
C GLY A 271 -10.87 -15.28 -1.86
N ALA A 272 -11.41 -15.40 -0.64
CA ALA A 272 -10.85 -14.69 0.50
C ALA A 272 -9.46 -15.20 0.83
N ASP A 273 -9.26 -16.51 0.74
CA ASP A 273 -7.96 -17.11 1.01
C ASP A 273 -6.91 -16.58 0.03
N LYS A 274 -7.28 -16.52 -1.25
CA LYS A 274 -6.36 -16.00 -2.25
C LYS A 274 -5.99 -14.55 -1.99
N GLN A 275 -7.00 -13.79 -1.64
CA GLN A 275 -6.75 -12.38 -1.34
C GLN A 275 -5.81 -12.18 -0.18
N UNK A 276 -6.03 -12.95 0.70
CA UNK A 276 -5.23 -12.87 1.90
C UNK A 276 -3.80 -13.28 1.65
N UNK A 277 -3.74 -14.14 0.92
CA UNK A 277 -2.45 -14.66 0.58
C UNK A 277 -1.76 -13.73 -0.37
N UNK A 278 -2.41 -13.27 -1.10
CA UNK A 278 -1.91 -12.34 -2.07
C UNK A 278 -1.51 -11.06 -1.42
N UNK A 279 -2.20 -10.82 -0.61
CA UNK A 279 -1.93 -9.57 0.05
C UNK A 279 -0.69 -9.63 0.92
N UNK A 280 -0.61 -10.57 1.42
CA UNK A 280 0.53 -10.81 2.21
C UNK A 280 1.77 -11.01 1.35
N UNK A 281 1.59 -11.57 0.52
CA UNK A 281 2.62 -11.79 -0.43
C UNK A 281 3.02 -10.52 -1.08
N UNK A 282 2.13 -9.94 -1.27
CA UNK A 282 2.33 -8.65 -1.86
C UNK A 282 3.12 -7.77 -0.96
N GLN A 283 2.80 -7.79 0.22
CA GLN A 283 3.52 -6.94 1.16
C GLN A 283 4.97 -7.35 1.25
N ILE A 284 5.22 -8.60 1.30
CA ILE A 284 6.62 -9.06 1.33
C ILE A 284 7.33 -8.69 0.04
N SER A 285 6.70 -8.95 -1.08
CA SER A 285 7.33 -8.71 -2.37
C SER A 285 7.60 -7.23 -2.62
N SER A 286 6.70 -6.37 -2.19
CA SER A 286 6.85 -4.94 -2.43
C SER A 286 7.69 -4.24 -1.37
N SER A 287 8.02 -4.94 -0.30
CA SER A 287 8.88 -4.35 0.73
C SER A 287 10.27 -4.08 0.15
N PRO A 288 10.82 -2.88 0.36
CA PRO A 288 12.16 -2.61 -0.16
C PRO A 288 13.22 -3.56 0.36
N SER A 289 13.10 -4.00 1.60
CA SER A 289 14.12 -4.86 2.19
C SER A 289 14.17 -6.24 1.55
N SER A 290 13.07 -6.75 1.03
CA SER A 290 13.02 -8.08 0.44
C SER A 290 13.35 -8.09 -1.04
N MET A 291 13.51 -6.93 -1.67
CA MET A 291 13.78 -6.83 -3.10
C MET A 291 15.25 -6.66 -3.44
N GLY A 292 16.12 -6.81 -2.46
CA GLY A 292 17.53 -6.68 -2.73
C GLY A 292 17.96 -5.28 -3.09
N TRP A 293 17.49 -4.30 -2.36
CA TRP A 293 17.90 -2.92 -2.54
C TRP A 293 19.32 -2.73 -2.05
N SER A 294 20.27 -3.26 -2.80
CA SER A 294 21.62 -3.26 -2.28
C SER A 294 22.49 -2.29 -3.10
N THR A 295 23.34 -2.86 -3.90
CA THR A 295 24.38 -2.09 -4.55
C THR A 295 23.87 -0.94 -5.40
N PRO A 296 22.85 -1.09 -6.23
CA PRO A 296 22.44 0.04 -7.07
C PRO A 296 21.99 1.25 -6.28
N MET A 297 21.37 1.01 -5.13
CA MET A 297 20.88 2.13 -4.32
C MET A 297 21.97 2.72 -3.45
N LEU A 298 23.02 1.94 -3.18
CA LEU A 298 24.12 2.42 -2.36
C LEU A 298 25.10 3.28 -3.13
N GLN A 299 24.94 3.37 -4.44
CA GLN A 299 25.84 4.15 -5.27
C GLN A 299 25.06 5.09 -6.18
N PRO A 300 24.30 6.01 -5.60
CA PRO A 300 23.44 6.87 -6.42
C PRO A 300 24.20 7.91 -7.22
N HIS A 301 25.40 8.22 -6.84
CA HIS A 301 26.15 9.27 -7.52
C HIS A 301 27.05 8.77 -8.64
N HIS A 302 26.87 7.53 -9.03
CA HIS A 302 27.59 7.02 -10.16
C HIS A 302 27.02 7.48 -11.50
N LEU A 303 25.95 8.25 -11.45
CA LEU A 303 25.41 8.94 -12.61
C LEU A 303 26.01 10.34 -12.70
#